data_c235f6cdd11e8fd51bc58f007ad2c62b
#
_entry.id   c235f6cdd11e8fd51bc58f007ad2c62b
#
_cell.length_a   1.000
_cell.length_b   1.000
_cell.length_c   1.000
_cell.angle_alpha   90.00
_cell.angle_beta   90.00
_cell.angle_gamma   90.00
#
_symmetry.space_group_name_H-M   'P 1'
#
loop_
_entity.id
_entity.type
_entity.pdbx_description
1 polymer ?
#
loop_
_entity_poly.entity_id
_entity_poly.type
_entity_poly.pdbx_seq_one_letter_code
_entity_poly.pdbx_strand_id
1 'polypeptide(L)'
;MAPRGANIWSKFSYGSRTDTPNGCLLNPEGSRLIFFERCKKSPQNSIKIFTHTFYTNHLGEPAGFKSTSKIRVEEAWEEWNDLQEHGWTEVSHNFD
;
A
#
# COMPACT_ATOMS: atom_id res chain seq x y z
N MET A 1 -22.49 5.74 10.71
CA MET A 1 -21.83 5.72 10.14
C MET A 1 -20.97 5.54 10.37
N ALA A 2 -21.16 5.60 10.64
CA ALA A 2 -20.42 5.49 10.62
C ALA A 2 -19.50 4.94 10.32
N PRO A 3 -19.44 4.05 10.29
CA PRO A 3 -18.15 3.66 9.85
C PRO A 3 -17.46 4.73 9.05
N ARG A 4 -18.22 5.52 8.42
CA ARG A 4 -17.59 6.66 7.76
C ARG A 4 -16.88 7.53 8.74
N GLY A 5 -17.48 7.68 9.89
CA GLY A 5 -16.84 8.44 10.94
C GLY A 5 -15.51 7.86 11.29
N ALA A 6 -15.44 6.56 11.36
CA ALA A 6 -14.18 5.89 11.68
C ALA A 6 -13.13 6.18 10.61
N ASN A 7 -13.53 6.18 9.36
CA ASN A 7 -12.59 6.48 8.29
C ASN A 7 -12.07 7.90 8.39
N ILE A 8 -12.93 8.83 8.75
CA ILE A 8 -12.51 10.22 8.91
C ILE A 8 -11.51 10.33 10.05
N TRP A 9 -11.77 9.64 11.14
CA TRP A 9 -10.84 9.65 12.26
C TRP A 9 -9.49 9.09 11.87
N SER A 10 -9.48 8.01 11.13
CA SER A 10 -8.23 7.44 10.67
C SER A 10 -7.45 8.45 9.86
N LYS A 11 -8.13 9.18 9.01
CA LYS A 11 -7.47 10.15 8.17
C LYS A 11 -6.81 11.25 8.99
N PHE A 12 -7.49 11.73 10.00
CA PHE A 12 -6.93 12.78 10.83
C PHE A 12 -5.75 12.32 11.65
N SER A 13 -5.68 11.04 11.96
CA SER A 13 -4.63 10.54 12.82
C SER A 13 -3.41 10.05 12.04
N TYR A 14 -3.42 10.11 10.71
CA TYR A 14 -2.32 9.59 9.91
C TYR A 14 -0.97 10.17 10.31
N GLY A 15 -0.92 11.47 10.56
CA GLY A 15 0.34 12.12 10.87
C GLY A 15 0.92 11.71 12.20
N SER A 16 0.09 11.22 13.12
CA SER A 16 0.55 10.84 14.45
C SER A 16 0.66 9.33 14.62
N ARG A 17 0.30 8.56 13.61
CA ARG A 17 0.34 7.10 13.71
C ARG A 17 1.70 6.57 13.37
N THR A 18 2.06 5.48 14.00
CA THR A 18 3.29 4.78 13.68
C THR A 18 3.06 3.60 12.74
N ASP A 19 1.79 3.20 12.58
CA ASP A 19 1.50 2.10 11.66
C ASP A 19 1.52 2.59 10.22
N THR A 20 1.80 1.67 9.33
CA THR A 20 1.96 1.98 7.91
C THR A 20 1.19 0.96 7.09
N PRO A 21 0.77 1.33 5.87
CA PRO A 21 0.22 0.32 5.00
C PRO A 21 1.31 -0.69 4.68
N ASN A 22 0.99 -1.95 4.81
CA ASN A 22 1.98 -3.00 4.64
C ASN A 22 1.30 -4.21 4.02
N GLY A 23 1.82 -4.65 2.89
CA GLY A 23 1.26 -5.77 2.19
C GLY A 23 1.13 -5.51 0.70
N CYS A 24 0.38 -6.35 0.04
CA CYS A 24 0.25 -6.33 -1.40
C CYS A 24 -1.18 -6.08 -1.83
N LEU A 25 -1.35 -5.30 -2.89
CA LEU A 25 -2.63 -5.09 -3.53
C LEU A 25 -2.53 -5.55 -4.97
N LEU A 26 -3.53 -6.33 -5.40
CA LEU A 26 -3.61 -6.84 -6.76
C LEU A 26 -4.74 -6.13 -7.48
N ASN A 27 -4.50 -5.69 -8.72
CA ASN A 27 -5.51 -4.95 -9.46
C ASN A 27 -6.66 -5.87 -9.91
N PRO A 28 -7.81 -5.29 -10.29
CA PRO A 28 -8.96 -6.10 -10.68
C PRO A 28 -8.69 -7.05 -11.84
N GLU A 29 -7.83 -6.64 -12.76
CA GLU A 29 -7.50 -7.47 -13.92
C GLU A 29 -6.52 -8.59 -13.58
N GLY A 30 -5.90 -8.53 -12.40
CA GLY A 30 -4.95 -9.55 -12.03
C GLY A 30 -3.61 -9.43 -12.74
N SER A 31 -3.33 -8.25 -13.30
CA SER A 31 -2.14 -8.04 -14.12
C SER A 31 -1.04 -7.23 -13.43
N ARG A 32 -1.35 -6.61 -12.32
CA ARG A 32 -0.38 -5.80 -11.58
C ARG A 32 -0.54 -5.97 -10.10
N LEU A 33 0.58 -5.90 -9.42
CA LEU A 33 0.63 -6.04 -7.97
C LEU A 33 1.53 -4.95 -7.40
N ILE A 34 1.07 -4.31 -6.33
CA ILE A 34 1.87 -3.30 -5.64
C ILE A 34 2.13 -3.77 -4.22
N PHE A 35 3.40 -3.78 -3.85
CA PHE A 35 3.82 -4.15 -2.50
C PHE A 35 4.23 -2.89 -1.75
N PHE A 36 3.59 -2.65 -0.60
CA PHE A 36 3.87 -1.51 0.26
C PHE A 36 4.77 -1.98 1.39
N GLU A 37 5.88 -1.29 1.55
CA GLU A 37 6.87 -1.69 2.55
C GLU A 37 7.45 -0.46 3.23
N ARG A 38 7.47 -0.48 4.56
CA ARG A 38 8.05 0.63 5.29
C ARG A 38 9.55 0.69 5.07
N CYS A 39 10.07 1.89 4.83
CA CYS A 39 11.51 2.12 4.76
C CYS A 39 12.06 2.09 6.19
N LYS A 40 12.83 1.08 6.49
CA LYS A 40 13.30 0.84 7.86
C LYS A 40 14.26 1.92 8.33
N LYS A 41 14.86 2.66 7.40
CA LYS A 41 15.80 3.71 7.75
C LYS A 41 15.14 5.05 8.00
N SER A 42 13.85 5.17 7.72
CA SER A 42 13.17 6.45 7.92
C SER A 42 12.92 6.69 9.40
N PRO A 43 13.09 7.95 9.85
CA PRO A 43 12.85 8.28 11.27
C PRO A 43 11.35 8.24 11.59
N GLN A 44 11.07 8.13 12.87
CA GLN A 44 9.69 7.99 13.35
C GLN A 44 8.82 9.16 12.93
N ASN A 45 9.40 10.37 12.90
CA ASN A 45 8.63 11.57 12.59
C ASN A 45 8.59 11.89 11.10
N SER A 46 9.17 11.02 10.26
CA SER A 46 9.18 11.23 8.82
C SER A 46 9.25 9.88 8.12
N ILE A 47 8.23 9.06 8.37
CA ILE A 47 8.19 7.69 7.86
C ILE A 47 7.99 7.70 6.36
N LYS A 48 8.80 6.92 5.67
CA LYS A 48 8.69 6.74 4.23
C LYS A 48 8.26 5.31 3.91
N ILE A 49 7.55 5.18 2.81
CA ILE A 49 7.03 3.90 2.35
C ILE A 49 7.55 3.66 0.95
N PHE A 50 8.09 2.47 0.72
CA PHE A 50 8.40 2.02 -0.63
C PHE A 50 7.14 1.40 -1.23
N THR A 51 6.86 1.72 -2.48
CA THR A 51 5.83 1.03 -3.25
C THR A 51 6.52 0.36 -4.42
N HIS A 52 6.50 -0.95 -4.41
CA HIS A 52 7.13 -1.77 -5.46
C HIS A 52 6.04 -2.31 -6.36
N THR A 53 6.09 -1.95 -7.64
CA THR A 53 5.08 -2.39 -8.59
C THR A 53 5.64 -3.53 -9.43
N PHE A 54 4.84 -4.58 -9.58
CA PHE A 54 5.22 -5.77 -10.34
C PHE A 54 4.17 -6.10 -11.38
N TYR A 55 4.61 -6.66 -12.49
CA TYR A 55 3.70 -7.38 -13.39
C TYR A 55 3.44 -8.74 -12.80
N THR A 56 2.27 -9.28 -13.07
CA THR A 56 1.90 -10.58 -12.53
C THR A 56 1.74 -11.61 -13.66
N ASN A 57 1.88 -12.88 -13.29
CA ASN A 57 1.60 -13.96 -14.24
C ASN A 57 0.11 -14.30 -14.17
N HIS A 58 -0.30 -15.35 -14.90
CA HIS A 58 -1.72 -15.72 -14.97
C HIS A 58 -2.26 -16.23 -13.64
N LEU A 59 -1.39 -16.50 -12.67
CA LEU A 59 -1.82 -16.92 -11.33
C LEU A 59 -1.89 -15.75 -10.35
N GLY A 60 -1.60 -14.53 -10.83
CA GLY A 60 -1.62 -13.36 -9.96
C GLY A 60 -0.37 -13.22 -9.12
N GLU A 61 0.68 -13.96 -9.43
CA GLU A 61 1.94 -13.91 -8.69
C GLU A 61 2.89 -12.92 -9.33
N PRO A 62 3.76 -12.26 -8.54
CA PRO A 62 4.72 -11.33 -9.12
C PRO A 62 5.66 -12.05 -10.07
N ALA A 63 5.74 -11.56 -11.29
CA ALA A 63 6.50 -12.20 -12.35
C ALA A 63 7.53 -11.28 -12.97
N GLY A 64 7.40 -9.96 -12.81
CA GLY A 64 8.36 -9.03 -13.36
C GLY A 64 8.29 -7.71 -12.63
N PHE A 65 9.45 -7.15 -12.29
CA PHE A 65 9.53 -5.88 -11.61
C PHE A 65 9.26 -4.73 -12.59
N LYS A 66 8.46 -3.76 -12.16
CA LYS A 66 8.16 -2.60 -12.97
C LYS A 66 8.83 -1.35 -12.43
N SER A 67 8.59 -1.02 -11.17
CA SER A 67 9.12 0.22 -10.61
C SER A 67 9.04 0.22 -9.10
N THR A 68 9.82 1.12 -8.50
CA THR A 68 9.77 1.37 -7.06
C THR A 68 9.68 2.88 -6.86
N SER A 69 8.83 3.29 -5.95
CA SER A 69 8.73 4.67 -5.53
C SER A 69 8.88 4.75 -4.02
N LYS A 70 9.30 5.91 -3.55
CA LYS A 70 9.43 6.16 -2.12
C LYS A 70 8.59 7.38 -1.79
N ILE A 71 7.57 7.18 -0.97
CA ILE A 71 6.61 8.24 -0.67
C ILE A 71 6.43 8.38 0.83
N ARG A 72 5.82 9.47 1.25
CA ARG A 72 5.53 9.69 2.66
C ARG A 72 4.39 8.79 3.10
N VAL A 73 4.35 8.51 4.40
CA VAL A 73 3.34 7.59 4.95
C VAL A 73 1.92 8.10 4.68
N GLU A 74 1.72 9.42 4.72
CA GLU A 74 0.40 9.98 4.45
C GLU A 74 -0.05 9.70 3.03
N GLU A 75 0.89 9.87 2.09
CA GLU A 75 0.60 9.57 0.68
C GLU A 75 0.36 8.08 0.47
N ALA A 76 1.10 7.26 1.22
CA ALA A 76 0.94 5.81 1.10
C ALA A 76 -0.44 5.36 1.55
N TRP A 77 -0.94 5.92 2.65
CA TRP A 77 -2.28 5.59 3.11
C TRP A 77 -3.35 6.03 2.11
N GLU A 78 -3.17 7.21 1.52
CA GLU A 78 -4.10 7.69 0.50
C GLU A 78 -4.10 6.76 -0.70
N GLU A 79 -2.92 6.36 -1.15
CA GLU A 79 -2.81 5.47 -2.29
C GLU A 79 -3.40 4.10 -1.98
N TRP A 80 -3.10 3.55 -0.81
CA TRP A 80 -3.61 2.26 -0.38
C TRP A 80 -5.15 2.25 -0.41
N ASN A 81 -5.76 3.29 0.16
CA ASN A 81 -7.21 3.36 0.21
C ASN A 81 -7.81 3.60 -1.18
N ASP A 82 -7.18 4.46 -1.95
CA ASP A 82 -7.67 4.80 -3.29
C ASP A 82 -7.66 3.59 -4.21
N LEU A 83 -6.60 2.80 -4.16
CA LEU A 83 -6.51 1.60 -4.98
C LEU A 83 -7.61 0.61 -4.61
N GLN A 84 -7.89 0.44 -3.32
CA GLN A 84 -8.96 -0.47 -2.90
C GLN A 84 -10.32 0.03 -3.36
N GLU A 85 -10.53 1.33 -3.38
CA GLU A 85 -11.77 1.90 -3.91
C GLU A 85 -11.92 1.62 -5.40
N HIS A 86 -10.81 1.44 -6.09
CA HIS A 86 -10.83 1.14 -7.52
C HIS A 86 -10.77 -0.35 -7.81
N GLY A 87 -11.04 -1.17 -6.80
CA GLY A 87 -11.19 -2.61 -7.01
C GLY A 87 -9.95 -3.44 -6.77
N TRP A 88 -8.85 -2.82 -6.35
CA TRP A 88 -7.67 -3.60 -5.97
C TRP A 88 -7.95 -4.33 -4.67
N THR A 89 -7.47 -5.57 -4.57
CA THR A 89 -7.73 -6.41 -3.40
C THR A 89 -6.43 -6.78 -2.73
N GLU A 90 -6.49 -6.91 -1.41
CA GLU A 90 -5.33 -7.28 -0.65
C GLU A 90 -5.05 -8.77 -0.80
N VAL A 91 -3.79 -9.11 -1.08
CA VAL A 91 -3.37 -10.50 -1.25
C VAL A 91 -2.10 -10.72 -0.44
N SER A 92 -1.82 -11.99 -0.14
CA SER A 92 -0.64 -12.35 0.62
C SER A 92 0.41 -12.93 -0.30
N HIS A 93 1.63 -12.38 -0.20
CA HIS A 93 2.77 -12.91 -0.92
C HIS A 93 3.99 -12.85 -0.03
N ASN A 94 4.88 -13.78 -0.24
CA ASN A 94 6.14 -13.82 0.49
C ASN A 94 7.25 -13.35 -0.45
N PHE A 95 7.89 -12.25 -0.07
CA PHE A 95 8.95 -11.65 -0.88
C PHE A 95 10.34 -11.93 -0.33
N ASP A 96 10.49 -12.88 0.54
CA ASP A 96 11.78 -13.23 1.15
C ASP A 96 12.77 -13.87 0.17
#